data_61f2c61fe69e8c2970a4f4e8399c7913
#
_entry.id   61f2c61fe69e8c2970a4f4e8399c7913
#
_cell.length_a   1.000
_cell.length_b   1.000
_cell.length_c   1.000
_cell.angle_alpha   90.00
_cell.angle_beta   90.00
_cell.angle_gamma   90.00
#
_symmetry.space_group_name_H-M   'P 1'
#
loop_
_entity.id
_entity.type
_entity.pdbx_description
1 polymer ?
#
loop_
_entity_poly.entity_id
_entity_poly.type
_entity_poly.pdbx_seq_one_letter_code
_entity_poly.pdbx_strand_id
1 'polypeptide(L)'
;HNTVVVSPDGRKYINNTGNSSMAKAGSGDVLTGMISGLVAQGMDLFEAAVLGVYLHGLCGDLAKEELTEYSVMAEDLISYIPFAIKSVL
;
A
#
# COMPACT_ATOMS: atom_id res chain seq x y z
N HIS A 1 7.55 5.10 -7.81
CA HIS A 1 6.13 5.43 -7.99
C HIS A 1 5.64 6.35 -6.91
N ASN A 2 5.08 7.48 -7.31
CA ASN A 2 4.55 8.45 -6.37
C ASN A 2 3.02 8.45 -6.42
N THR A 3 2.40 8.05 -5.33
CA THR A 3 0.96 8.18 -5.15
C THR A 3 0.69 9.40 -4.29
N VAL A 4 -0.24 10.23 -4.70
CA VAL A 4 -0.62 11.44 -3.96
C VAL A 4 -1.96 11.22 -3.29
N VAL A 5 -2.02 11.45 -1.98
CA VAL A 5 -3.27 11.42 -1.21
C VAL A 5 -3.62 12.84 -0.86
N VAL A 6 -4.84 13.25 -1.19
CA VAL A 6 -5.33 14.62 -0.94
C VAL A 6 -6.68 14.53 -0.23
N SER A 7 -6.87 15.34 0.81
CA SER A 7 -8.16 15.44 1.49
C SER A 7 -8.87 16.74 1.11
N PRO A 8 -10.22 16.80 1.23
CA PRO A 8 -10.97 18.00 0.91
C PRO A 8 -10.58 19.22 1.75
N ASP A 9 -10.03 19.01 2.95
CA ASP A 9 -9.60 20.10 3.84
C ASP A 9 -8.19 20.60 3.56
N GLY A 10 -7.56 20.12 2.48
CA GLY A 10 -6.25 20.60 2.03
C GLY A 10 -5.06 19.79 2.52
N ARG A 11 -5.26 18.74 3.32
CA ARG A 11 -4.14 17.85 3.69
C ARG A 11 -3.65 17.10 2.48
N LYS A 12 -2.34 16.92 2.39
CA LYS A 12 -1.71 16.27 1.25
C LYS A 12 -0.54 15.41 1.71
N TYR A 13 -0.41 14.24 1.11
CA TYR A 13 0.71 13.32 1.35
C TYR A 13 1.20 12.77 0.02
N ILE A 14 2.51 12.79 -0.18
CA ILE A 14 3.15 12.20 -1.36
C ILE A 14 3.88 10.94 -0.91
N ASN A 15 3.41 9.80 -1.37
CA ASN A 15 3.98 8.50 -1.02
C ASN A 15 5.14 8.16 -1.95
N ASN A 16 6.23 7.66 -1.38
CA ASN A 16 7.41 7.26 -2.14
C ASN A 16 7.75 5.77 -2.03
N THR A 17 6.88 4.96 -1.43
CA THR A 17 7.03 3.51 -1.44
C THR A 17 6.40 2.92 -2.70
N GLY A 18 6.80 1.68 -3.03
CA GLY A 18 6.26 1.00 -4.20
C GLY A 18 7.21 1.01 -5.38
N ASN A 19 6.85 0.25 -6.41
CA ASN A 19 7.67 0.09 -7.61
C ASN A 19 6.79 -0.30 -8.80
N SER A 20 7.37 -0.40 -9.99
CA SER A 20 6.64 -0.69 -11.22
C SER A 20 5.97 -2.06 -11.24
N SER A 21 6.47 -3.03 -10.46
CA SER A 21 5.88 -4.36 -10.40
C SER A 21 4.48 -4.36 -9.81
N MET A 22 4.08 -3.27 -9.14
CA MET A 22 2.76 -3.13 -8.51
C MET A 22 1.66 -2.78 -9.51
N ALA A 23 2.01 -2.44 -10.75
CA ALA A 23 1.02 -2.16 -11.80
C ALA A 23 0.48 -3.47 -12.37
N LYS A 24 -0.16 -4.28 -11.53
CA LYS A 24 -0.75 -5.57 -11.86
C LYS A 24 -2.23 -5.57 -11.56
N ALA A 25 -2.98 -6.40 -12.29
CA ALA A 25 -4.42 -6.56 -12.05
C ALA A 25 -4.65 -7.00 -10.60
N GLY A 26 -5.58 -6.36 -9.92
CA GLY A 26 -5.92 -6.66 -8.53
C GLY A 26 -5.12 -5.88 -7.49
N SER A 27 -4.05 -5.20 -7.85
CA SER A 27 -3.25 -4.41 -6.90
C SER A 27 -4.07 -3.28 -6.27
N GLY A 28 -4.92 -2.61 -7.07
CA GLY A 28 -5.81 -1.57 -6.55
C GLY A 28 -6.86 -2.11 -5.59
N ASP A 29 -7.33 -3.33 -5.80
CA ASP A 29 -8.29 -3.98 -4.90
C ASP A 29 -7.64 -4.27 -3.55
N VAL A 30 -6.38 -4.69 -3.53
CA VAL A 30 -5.62 -4.91 -2.31
C VAL A 30 -5.49 -3.59 -1.54
N LEU A 31 -5.13 -2.51 -2.21
CA LEU A 31 -5.00 -1.19 -1.58
C LEU A 31 -6.34 -0.74 -1.00
N THR A 32 -7.43 -0.88 -1.74
CA THR A 32 -8.77 -0.51 -1.27
C THR A 32 -9.13 -1.31 -0.02
N GLY A 33 -8.83 -2.61 0.00
CA GLY A 33 -9.08 -3.46 1.17
C GLY A 33 -8.29 -3.02 2.39
N MET A 34 -7.02 -2.64 2.21
CA MET A 34 -6.17 -2.15 3.31
C MET A 34 -6.73 -0.86 3.90
N ILE A 35 -7.10 0.10 3.05
CA ILE A 35 -7.65 1.38 3.51
C ILE A 35 -8.99 1.16 4.23
N SER A 36 -9.87 0.35 3.65
CA SER A 36 -11.18 0.04 4.24
C SER A 36 -11.04 -0.62 5.61
N GLY A 37 -10.09 -1.53 5.76
CA GLY A 37 -9.82 -2.20 7.02
C GLY A 37 -9.36 -1.22 8.10
N LEU A 38 -8.51 -0.27 7.75
CA LEU A 38 -8.03 0.74 8.69
C LEU A 38 -9.17 1.68 9.12
N VAL A 39 -10.01 2.10 8.18
CA VAL A 39 -11.19 2.93 8.49
C VAL A 39 -12.14 2.18 9.40
N ALA A 40 -12.35 0.89 9.16
CA ALA A 40 -13.23 0.06 9.99
C ALA A 40 -12.74 -0.03 11.44
N GLN A 41 -11.44 0.16 11.69
CA GLN A 41 -10.89 0.19 13.03
C GLN A 41 -10.92 1.58 13.68
N GLY A 42 -11.58 2.53 13.06
CA GLY A 42 -11.77 3.87 13.62
C GLY A 42 -10.75 4.91 13.18
N MET A 43 -9.87 4.57 12.25
CA MET A 43 -8.88 5.52 11.77
C MET A 43 -9.52 6.59 10.87
N ASP A 44 -9.09 7.84 11.01
CA ASP A 44 -9.48 8.93 10.13
C ASP A 44 -9.22 8.54 8.66
N LEU A 45 -10.12 8.91 7.75
CA LEU A 45 -10.03 8.48 6.35
C LEU A 45 -8.72 8.92 5.69
N PHE A 46 -8.29 10.16 5.91
CA PHE A 46 -7.02 10.63 5.33
C PHE A 46 -5.84 9.83 5.89
N GLU A 47 -5.80 9.64 7.21
CA GLU A 47 -4.74 8.87 7.85
C GLU A 47 -4.75 7.42 7.38
N ALA A 48 -5.93 6.82 7.22
CA ALA A 48 -6.05 5.47 6.70
C ALA A 48 -5.54 5.37 5.26
N ALA A 49 -5.85 6.37 4.44
CA ALA A 49 -5.35 6.40 3.07
C ALA A 49 -3.83 6.55 3.02
N VAL A 50 -3.26 7.43 3.85
CA VAL A 50 -1.80 7.62 3.93
C VAL A 50 -1.11 6.32 4.36
N LEU A 51 -1.58 5.71 5.44
CA LEU A 51 -0.98 4.49 5.96
C LEU A 51 -1.18 3.33 4.98
N GLY A 52 -2.37 3.22 4.39
CA GLY A 52 -2.67 2.17 3.41
C GLY A 52 -1.78 2.26 2.17
N VAL A 53 -1.61 3.46 1.64
CA VAL A 53 -0.74 3.68 0.47
C VAL A 53 0.71 3.36 0.82
N TYR A 54 1.18 3.79 1.99
CA TYR A 54 2.54 3.50 2.43
C TYR A 54 2.78 2.00 2.60
N LEU A 55 1.89 1.31 3.31
CA LEU A 55 2.02 -0.13 3.55
C LEU A 55 1.88 -0.93 2.26
N HIS A 56 0.96 -0.56 1.40
CA HIS A 56 0.78 -1.22 0.11
C HIS A 56 2.05 -1.11 -0.73
N GLY A 57 2.64 0.09 -0.81
CA GLY A 57 3.90 0.28 -1.51
C GLY A 57 5.04 -0.51 -0.90
N LEU A 58 5.10 -0.56 0.43
CA LEU A 58 6.13 -1.32 1.14
C LEU A 58 5.98 -2.82 0.88
N CYS A 59 4.75 -3.34 0.82
CA CYS A 59 4.51 -4.74 0.45
C CYS A 59 5.07 -5.04 -0.94
N GLY A 60 4.85 -4.12 -1.90
CA GLY A 60 5.39 -4.27 -3.25
C GLY A 60 6.91 -4.28 -3.28
N ASP A 61 7.54 -3.42 -2.47
CA ASP A 61 9.01 -3.35 -2.39
C ASP A 61 9.58 -4.63 -1.78
N LEU A 62 8.96 -5.16 -0.73
CA LEU A 62 9.39 -6.41 -0.10
C LEU A 62 9.20 -7.58 -1.06
N ALA A 63 8.07 -7.63 -1.76
CA ALA A 63 7.81 -8.69 -2.73
C ALA A 63 8.84 -8.66 -3.86
N LYS A 64 9.24 -7.48 -4.31
CA LYS A 64 10.24 -7.33 -5.35
C LYS A 64 11.62 -7.84 -4.92
N GLU A 65 11.98 -7.70 -3.65
CA GLU A 65 13.24 -8.23 -3.13
C GLU A 65 13.31 -9.75 -3.17
N GLU A 66 12.17 -10.41 -2.87
CA GLU A 66 12.10 -11.88 -2.85
C GLU A 66 11.83 -12.45 -4.23
N LEU A 67 11.07 -11.71 -5.04
CA LEU A 67 10.64 -12.12 -6.38
C LEU A 67 11.20 -11.09 -7.38
N THR A 68 11.18 -11.41 -8.67
CA THR A 68 11.48 -10.38 -9.65
C THR A 68 10.25 -9.50 -9.84
N GLU A 69 10.44 -8.28 -10.33
CA GLU A 69 9.31 -7.39 -10.61
C GLU A 69 8.36 -7.98 -11.67
N TYR A 70 8.83 -8.93 -12.47
CA TYR A 70 8.01 -9.60 -13.48
C TYR A 70 7.17 -10.72 -12.89
N SER A 71 7.53 -11.18 -11.70
CA SER A 71 6.86 -12.30 -11.02
C SER A 71 5.86 -11.87 -9.96
N VAL A 72 5.90 -10.60 -9.53
CA VAL A 72 5.00 -10.12 -8.47
C VAL A 72 3.57 -10.06 -8.97
N MET A 73 2.66 -10.69 -8.22
CA MET A 73 1.22 -10.70 -8.48
C MET A 73 0.49 -10.07 -7.31
N ALA A 74 -0.78 -9.73 -7.48
CA ALA A 74 -1.57 -9.08 -6.42
C ALA A 74 -1.61 -9.92 -5.12
N GLU A 75 -1.79 -11.23 -5.23
CA GLU A 75 -1.79 -12.10 -4.05
C GLU A 75 -0.46 -12.13 -3.33
N ASP A 76 0.66 -11.86 -4.02
CA ASP A 76 1.96 -11.76 -3.38
C ASP A 76 2.01 -10.56 -2.45
N LEU A 77 1.38 -9.44 -2.84
CA LEU A 77 1.28 -8.26 -2.00
C LEU A 77 0.61 -8.58 -0.66
N ILE A 78 -0.46 -9.37 -0.71
CA ILE A 78 -1.19 -9.79 0.49
C ILE A 78 -0.27 -10.61 1.41
N SER A 79 0.54 -11.49 0.85
CA SER A 79 1.46 -12.33 1.62
C SER A 79 2.51 -11.51 2.39
N TYR A 80 2.84 -10.31 1.91
CA TYR A 80 3.85 -9.47 2.55
C TYR A 80 3.28 -8.45 3.54
N ILE A 81 1.96 -8.36 3.69
CA ILE A 81 1.35 -7.43 4.63
C ILE A 81 1.89 -7.58 6.07
N PRO A 82 1.99 -8.79 6.64
CA PRO A 82 2.52 -8.93 8.00
C PRO A 82 3.95 -8.42 8.13
N PHE A 83 4.78 -8.62 7.12
CA PHE A 83 6.17 -8.17 7.13
C PHE A 83 6.25 -6.64 7.03
N ALA A 84 5.40 -6.03 6.20
CA ALA A 84 5.35 -4.59 6.06
C ALA A 84 4.90 -3.93 7.37
N ILE A 85 3.87 -4.46 8.02
CA ILE A 85 3.40 -3.95 9.31
C ILE A 85 4.50 -4.06 10.34
N LYS A 86 5.19 -5.19 10.41
CA LYS A 86 6.26 -5.42 11.37
C LYS A 86 7.39 -4.40 11.22
N SER A 87 7.70 -3.99 9.99
CA SER A 87 8.81 -3.07 9.72
C SER A 87 8.54 -1.64 10.20
N VAL A 88 7.27 -1.26 10.44
CA VAL A 88 6.90 0.08 10.88
C VAL A 88 6.47 0.15 12.35
N LEU A 89 6.44 -0.97 13.05
CA LEU A 89 6.10 -1.00 14.48
C LEU A 89 7.32 -0.79 15.37
#